data_a7deef8127a9f7cc99998dfaad029a6a
#
_entry.id   a7deef8127a9f7cc99998dfaad029a6a
#
_cell.length_a   1.000
_cell.length_b   1.000
_cell.length_c   1.000
_cell.angle_alpha   90.00
_cell.angle_beta   90.00
_cell.angle_gamma   90.00
#
_symmetry.space_group_name_H-M   'P 1'
#
loop_
_entity.id
_entity.type
_entity.pdbx_description
1 polymer ?
#
loop_
_entity_poly.entity_id
_entity_poly.type
_entity_poly.pdbx_seq_one_letter_code
_entity_poly.pdbx_strand_id
1 'polypeptide(L)'
;MSEEGISHRESEAEAGQEERAGYGRAQAWQVLTEWTAGESLRKHALAVEACVTACGEAEADRRGLAGDERAALIELYSTTALLHDFDYERHPSTEEHPFVGVRELERLGWPIEMQTAILGHAQYSGVPRDTHLDKALFACDELAGFLTACALVKPTKSIADVEVAGVRKKMKDKAFARGVNRQDVIQGAAELGVELDAHIAFCIEAMRKRAGVLGL
;
A
#
# COMPACT_ATOMS: atom_id res chain seq x y z
N MET A 1 26.33 -21.23 -52.30
CA MET A 1 25.42 -21.77 -51.31
C MET A 1 25.88 -21.19 -49.97
N SER A 2 25.51 -20.16 -49.57
CA SER A 2 24.34 -19.36 -49.17
C SER A 2 24.50 -19.00 -47.72
N GLU A 3 25.10 -17.83 -47.46
CA GLU A 3 25.29 -17.19 -46.13
C GLU A 3 24.09 -16.35 -45.67
N GLU A 4 22.89 -16.66 -46.13
CA GLU A 4 21.68 -15.85 -45.88
C GLU A 4 20.75 -16.37 -44.79
N GLY A 5 21.16 -17.40 -44.01
CA GLY A 5 20.29 -18.08 -43.04
C GLY A 5 20.45 -17.68 -41.54
N ILE A 6 21.40 -16.85 -41.19
CA ILE A 6 21.76 -16.59 -39.76
C ILE A 6 21.27 -15.22 -39.29
N SER A 7 21.06 -14.26 -40.21
CA SER A 7 20.71 -12.88 -39.87
C SER A 7 19.26 -12.65 -39.40
N HIS A 8 18.33 -13.57 -39.71
CA HIS A 8 16.91 -13.38 -39.36
C HIS A 8 16.50 -13.90 -37.98
N ARG A 9 17.31 -14.74 -37.34
CA ARG A 9 17.02 -15.24 -35.98
C ARG A 9 17.54 -14.36 -34.86
N GLU A 10 18.55 -13.54 -35.12
CA GLU A 10 19.08 -12.59 -34.13
C GLU A 10 18.24 -11.32 -34.03
N SER A 11 17.54 -10.89 -35.11
CA SER A 11 16.67 -9.74 -35.09
C SER A 11 15.30 -9.98 -34.42
N GLU A 12 14.85 -11.22 -34.34
CA GLU A 12 13.60 -11.60 -33.62
C GLU A 12 13.81 -11.78 -32.11
N ALA A 13 15.06 -12.02 -31.66
CA ALA A 13 15.41 -12.11 -30.26
C ALA A 13 15.61 -10.73 -29.59
N GLU A 14 15.96 -9.71 -30.38
CA GLU A 14 16.10 -8.32 -29.88
C GLU A 14 14.77 -7.55 -29.84
N ALA A 15 13.75 -7.93 -30.61
CA ALA A 15 12.42 -7.32 -30.60
C ALA A 15 11.54 -7.72 -29.42
N GLY A 16 11.97 -8.66 -28.57
CA GLY A 16 11.25 -9.16 -27.39
C GLY A 16 11.62 -8.50 -26.07
N GLN A 17 12.56 -7.55 -26.07
CA GLN A 17 12.85 -6.67 -24.94
C GLN A 17 12.21 -5.29 -25.13
N GLU A 18 10.96 -5.24 -25.59
CA GLU A 18 10.14 -4.06 -25.37
C GLU A 18 10.03 -3.83 -23.88
N GLU A 19 10.56 -2.67 -23.44
CA GLU A 19 10.44 -2.09 -22.12
C GLU A 19 9.14 -2.55 -21.47
N ARG A 20 9.22 -3.46 -20.50
CA ARG A 20 8.21 -3.53 -19.46
C ARG A 20 8.23 -2.14 -18.84
N ALA A 21 7.27 -1.30 -19.19
CA ALA A 21 7.04 -0.04 -18.53
C ALA A 21 7.12 -0.35 -17.04
N GLY A 22 8.19 0.11 -16.38
CA GLY A 22 8.49 -0.32 -15.02
C GLY A 22 7.45 0.27 -14.09
N TYR A 23 6.54 -0.54 -13.60
CA TYR A 23 5.57 -0.17 -12.56
C TYR A 23 6.23 -0.16 -11.18
N GLY A 24 7.41 0.43 -11.09
CA GLY A 24 8.21 0.44 -9.89
C GLY A 24 7.83 1.56 -8.93
N ARG A 25 8.36 1.47 -7.70
CA ARG A 25 8.13 2.45 -6.64
C ARG A 25 8.48 3.89 -7.06
N ALA A 26 9.49 4.08 -7.91
CA ALA A 26 9.87 5.43 -8.38
C ALA A 26 8.76 6.08 -9.21
N GLN A 27 8.13 5.32 -10.12
CA GLN A 27 6.99 5.78 -10.91
C GLN A 27 5.76 6.02 -10.03
N ALA A 28 5.49 5.11 -9.06
CA ALA A 28 4.40 5.30 -8.10
C ALA A 28 4.58 6.60 -7.30
N TRP A 29 5.79 6.88 -6.84
CA TRP A 29 6.09 8.14 -6.16
C TRP A 29 5.89 9.37 -7.05
N GLN A 30 6.25 9.30 -8.31
CA GLN A 30 6.02 10.37 -9.28
C GLN A 30 4.51 10.63 -9.46
N VAL A 31 3.71 9.58 -9.69
CA VAL A 31 2.24 9.69 -9.79
C VAL A 31 1.64 10.28 -8.51
N LEU A 32 2.02 9.75 -7.34
CA LEU A 32 1.56 10.28 -6.06
C LEU A 32 1.86 11.78 -5.92
N THR A 33 3.10 12.19 -6.18
CA THR A 33 3.51 13.59 -5.99
C THR A 33 2.94 14.55 -7.02
N GLU A 34 2.60 14.06 -8.20
CA GLU A 34 1.88 14.82 -9.21
C GLU A 34 0.41 15.08 -8.80
N TRP A 35 -0.24 14.08 -8.23
CA TRP A 35 -1.66 14.15 -7.90
C TRP A 35 -1.95 14.69 -6.50
N THR A 36 -1.06 14.49 -5.55
CA THR A 36 -1.20 14.85 -4.14
C THR A 36 -0.12 15.87 -3.76
N ALA A 37 -0.49 17.10 -3.49
CA ALA A 37 0.41 18.16 -3.03
C ALA A 37 0.58 18.14 -1.49
N GLY A 38 -0.45 17.72 -0.77
CA GLY A 38 -0.53 17.75 0.69
C GLY A 38 0.46 16.82 1.36
N GLU A 39 1.35 17.37 2.18
CA GLU A 39 2.39 16.59 2.89
C GLU A 39 1.78 15.53 3.82
N SER A 40 0.63 15.82 4.45
CA SER A 40 0.00 14.88 5.37
C SER A 40 -0.55 13.65 4.65
N LEU A 41 -1.11 13.80 3.45
CA LEU A 41 -1.59 12.69 2.64
C LEU A 41 -0.43 11.86 2.08
N ARG A 42 0.65 12.51 1.65
CA ARG A 42 1.89 11.82 1.25
C ARG A 42 2.48 11.01 2.40
N LYS A 43 2.49 11.55 3.63
CA LYS A 43 2.95 10.84 4.82
C LYS A 43 2.03 9.68 5.19
N HIS A 44 0.71 9.84 5.00
CA HIS A 44 -0.24 8.74 5.16
C HIS A 44 0.08 7.62 4.16
N ALA A 45 0.22 7.92 2.87
CA ALA A 45 0.59 6.96 1.85
C ALA A 45 1.89 6.20 2.20
N LEU A 46 2.91 6.91 2.70
CA LEU A 46 4.17 6.31 3.15
C LEU A 46 3.99 5.41 4.41
N ALA A 47 3.09 5.77 5.33
CA ALA A 47 2.81 4.97 6.50
C ALA A 47 2.06 3.68 6.13
N VAL A 48 1.09 3.76 5.22
CA VAL A 48 0.39 2.59 4.67
C VAL A 48 1.37 1.73 3.86
N GLU A 49 2.23 2.33 3.04
CA GLU A 49 3.29 1.62 2.31
C GLU A 49 4.18 0.81 3.26
N ALA A 50 4.60 1.39 4.39
CA ALA A 50 5.44 0.68 5.35
C ALA A 50 4.75 -0.60 5.89
N CYS A 51 3.48 -0.51 6.25
CA CYS A 51 2.71 -1.63 6.79
C CYS A 51 2.40 -2.70 5.72
N VAL A 52 1.92 -2.29 4.55
CA VAL A 52 1.53 -3.20 3.47
C VAL A 52 2.75 -3.88 2.84
N THR A 53 3.89 -3.17 2.70
CA THR A 53 5.14 -3.78 2.25
C THR A 53 5.57 -4.90 3.20
N ALA A 54 5.48 -4.69 4.52
CA ALA A 54 5.79 -5.73 5.50
C ALA A 54 4.83 -6.94 5.36
N CYS A 55 3.54 -6.72 5.05
CA CYS A 55 2.61 -7.80 4.72
C CYS A 55 3.05 -8.55 3.46
N GLY A 56 3.53 -7.85 2.44
CA GLY A 56 4.09 -8.46 1.21
C GLY A 56 5.34 -9.30 1.47
N GLU A 57 6.22 -8.82 2.34
CA GLU A 57 7.40 -9.58 2.79
C GLU A 57 7.00 -10.89 3.50
N ALA A 58 6.05 -10.81 4.44
CA ALA A 58 5.54 -11.97 5.16
C ALA A 58 4.82 -12.97 4.24
N GLU A 59 4.06 -12.47 3.27
CA GLU A 59 3.39 -13.31 2.27
C GLU A 59 4.38 -13.99 1.32
N ALA A 60 5.45 -13.29 0.92
CA ALA A 60 6.52 -13.88 0.14
C ALA A 60 7.23 -15.01 0.91
N ASP A 61 7.50 -14.79 2.21
CA ASP A 61 8.08 -15.82 3.08
C ASP A 61 7.13 -17.03 3.21
N ARG A 62 5.83 -16.80 3.43
CA ARG A 62 4.80 -17.83 3.52
C ARG A 62 4.71 -18.68 2.25
N ARG A 63 4.89 -18.04 1.08
CA ARG A 63 4.90 -18.72 -0.24
C ARG A 63 6.24 -19.35 -0.57
N GLY A 64 7.29 -19.10 0.19
CA GLY A 64 8.65 -19.57 -0.10
C GLY A 64 9.28 -18.92 -1.35
N LEU A 65 8.86 -17.67 -1.68
CA LEU A 65 9.36 -16.95 -2.84
C LEU A 65 10.79 -16.44 -2.60
N ALA A 66 11.60 -16.42 -3.66
CA ALA A 66 12.97 -15.92 -3.63
C ALA A 66 13.30 -15.14 -4.91
N GLY A 67 14.43 -14.43 -4.93
CA GLY A 67 14.91 -13.69 -6.10
C GLY A 67 13.88 -12.72 -6.67
N ASP A 68 13.71 -12.74 -7.97
CA ASP A 68 12.86 -11.79 -8.70
C ASP A 68 11.37 -11.94 -8.38
N GLU A 69 10.88 -13.16 -8.11
CA GLU A 69 9.47 -13.38 -7.74
C GLU A 69 9.14 -12.73 -6.39
N ARG A 70 10.05 -12.86 -5.41
CA ARG A 70 9.94 -12.19 -4.12
C ARG A 70 9.94 -10.67 -4.29
N ALA A 71 10.88 -10.14 -5.05
CA ALA A 71 11.02 -8.71 -5.30
C ALA A 71 9.76 -8.15 -5.98
N ALA A 72 9.26 -8.82 -7.01
CA ALA A 72 8.06 -8.40 -7.73
C ALA A 72 6.81 -8.38 -6.84
N LEU A 73 6.63 -9.39 -5.97
CA LEU A 73 5.51 -9.41 -5.02
C LEU A 73 5.60 -8.23 -4.04
N ILE A 74 6.76 -8.00 -3.44
CA ILE A 74 6.97 -6.91 -2.48
C ILE A 74 6.75 -5.55 -3.15
N GLU A 75 7.22 -5.37 -4.38
CA GLU A 75 7.02 -4.15 -5.14
C GLU A 75 5.55 -3.89 -5.46
N LEU A 76 4.79 -4.93 -5.84
CA LEU A 76 3.34 -4.82 -6.03
C LEU A 76 2.64 -4.33 -4.77
N TYR A 77 2.97 -4.88 -3.59
CA TYR A 77 2.39 -4.46 -2.31
C TYR A 77 2.75 -3.00 -1.97
N SER A 78 4.02 -2.64 -2.11
CA SER A 78 4.54 -1.31 -1.86
C SER A 78 3.87 -0.25 -2.75
N THR A 79 3.82 -0.48 -4.05
CA THR A 79 3.26 0.46 -5.02
C THR A 79 1.75 0.58 -4.90
N THR A 80 1.04 -0.51 -4.59
CA THR A 80 -0.40 -0.49 -4.32
C THR A 80 -0.72 0.39 -3.12
N ALA A 81 -0.01 0.21 -2.02
CA ALA A 81 -0.20 1.01 -0.82
C ALA A 81 0.15 2.49 -1.02
N LEU A 82 1.21 2.76 -1.76
CA LEU A 82 1.63 4.13 -2.04
C LEU A 82 0.60 4.90 -2.87
N LEU A 83 -0.15 4.20 -3.74
CA LEU A 83 -1.12 4.81 -4.66
C LEU A 83 -2.58 4.62 -4.24
N HIS A 84 -2.90 4.03 -3.06
CA HIS A 84 -4.29 3.75 -2.72
C HIS A 84 -5.18 5.00 -2.67
N ASP A 85 -4.64 6.13 -2.18
CA ASP A 85 -5.35 7.39 -1.95
C ASP A 85 -4.83 8.54 -2.83
N PHE A 86 -4.07 8.29 -3.90
CA PHE A 86 -3.39 9.36 -4.64
C PHE A 86 -4.33 10.36 -5.31
N ASP A 87 -5.57 9.96 -5.60
CA ASP A 87 -6.59 10.81 -6.19
C ASP A 87 -7.44 11.57 -5.14
N TYR A 88 -7.37 11.19 -3.85
CA TYR A 88 -8.26 11.69 -2.79
C TYR A 88 -8.20 13.21 -2.62
N GLU A 89 -7.04 13.84 -2.75
CA GLU A 89 -6.91 15.29 -2.62
C GLU A 89 -7.70 16.06 -3.70
N ARG A 90 -7.76 15.51 -4.91
CA ARG A 90 -8.45 16.11 -6.06
C ARG A 90 -9.91 15.67 -6.15
N HIS A 91 -10.21 14.50 -5.68
CA HIS A 91 -11.48 13.80 -5.84
C HIS A 91 -11.98 13.17 -4.53
N PRO A 92 -12.30 13.97 -3.48
CA PRO A 92 -12.58 13.44 -2.15
C PRO A 92 -14.00 12.85 -1.98
N SER A 93 -14.86 12.92 -2.99
CA SER A 93 -16.21 12.38 -2.89
C SER A 93 -16.25 10.87 -3.08
N THR A 94 -17.20 10.20 -2.46
CA THR A 94 -17.39 8.74 -2.59
C THR A 94 -17.79 8.30 -4.00
N GLU A 95 -18.26 9.22 -4.84
CA GLU A 95 -18.57 8.99 -6.24
C GLU A 95 -17.34 9.05 -7.13
N GLU A 96 -16.27 9.71 -6.68
CA GLU A 96 -15.05 9.92 -7.45
C GLU A 96 -13.89 9.07 -6.94
N HIS A 97 -13.57 9.15 -5.65
CA HIS A 97 -12.53 8.33 -5.01
C HIS A 97 -13.07 6.94 -4.69
N PRO A 98 -12.30 5.85 -4.92
CA PRO A 98 -11.01 5.77 -5.62
C PRO A 98 -11.16 5.54 -7.15
N PHE A 99 -12.36 5.70 -7.69
CA PHE A 99 -12.68 5.31 -9.07
C PHE A 99 -11.94 6.17 -10.11
N VAL A 100 -11.70 7.45 -9.83
CA VAL A 100 -10.94 8.33 -10.75
C VAL A 100 -9.49 7.88 -10.80
N GLY A 101 -8.89 7.64 -9.64
CA GLY A 101 -7.52 7.15 -9.54
C GLY A 101 -7.34 5.81 -10.25
N VAL A 102 -8.24 4.86 -10.02
CA VAL A 102 -8.16 3.54 -10.67
C VAL A 102 -8.26 3.62 -12.19
N ARG A 103 -9.16 4.47 -12.73
CA ARG A 103 -9.20 4.69 -14.20
C ARG A 103 -7.90 5.27 -14.75
N GLU A 104 -7.23 6.13 -13.99
CA GLU A 104 -5.91 6.65 -14.41
C GLU A 104 -4.84 5.56 -14.34
N LEU A 105 -4.84 4.71 -13.31
CA LEU A 105 -3.92 3.56 -13.23
C LEU A 105 -4.16 2.57 -14.38
N GLU A 106 -5.41 2.31 -14.75
CA GLU A 106 -5.77 1.49 -15.91
C GLU A 106 -5.22 2.12 -17.20
N ARG A 107 -5.43 3.42 -17.41
CA ARG A 107 -4.91 4.17 -18.57
C ARG A 107 -3.38 4.11 -18.66
N LEU A 108 -2.70 4.15 -17.52
CA LEU A 108 -1.25 4.04 -17.42
C LEU A 108 -0.74 2.59 -17.52
N GLY A 109 -1.63 1.59 -17.55
CA GLY A 109 -1.32 0.18 -17.69
C GLY A 109 -0.84 -0.50 -16.41
N TRP A 110 -1.13 0.05 -15.23
CA TRP A 110 -0.77 -0.58 -13.95
C TRP A 110 -1.49 -1.92 -13.75
N PRO A 111 -0.92 -2.85 -12.93
CA PRO A 111 -1.47 -4.18 -12.74
C PRO A 111 -2.92 -4.18 -12.25
N ILE A 112 -3.74 -5.10 -12.77
CA ILE A 112 -5.14 -5.24 -12.37
C ILE A 112 -5.30 -5.61 -10.89
N GLU A 113 -4.35 -6.36 -10.33
CA GLU A 113 -4.33 -6.72 -8.92
C GLU A 113 -4.22 -5.49 -8.01
N MET A 114 -3.40 -4.51 -8.41
CA MET A 114 -3.32 -3.20 -7.73
C MET A 114 -4.65 -2.46 -7.82
N GLN A 115 -5.23 -2.37 -9.00
CA GLN A 115 -6.49 -1.67 -9.25
C GLN A 115 -7.63 -2.27 -8.40
N THR A 116 -7.71 -3.60 -8.33
CA THR A 116 -8.71 -4.30 -7.54
C THR A 116 -8.53 -4.04 -6.05
N ALA A 117 -7.29 -4.09 -5.55
CA ALA A 117 -6.99 -3.82 -4.15
C ALA A 117 -7.32 -2.36 -3.78
N ILE A 118 -7.00 -1.41 -4.66
CA ILE A 118 -7.35 0.00 -4.46
C ILE A 118 -8.87 0.21 -4.46
N LEU A 119 -9.64 -0.43 -5.34
CA LEU A 119 -11.10 -0.38 -5.24
C LEU A 119 -11.60 -1.02 -3.93
N GLY A 120 -11.04 -2.16 -3.55
CA GLY A 120 -11.47 -2.92 -2.37
C GLY A 120 -11.19 -2.24 -1.03
N HIS A 121 -10.26 -1.27 -0.94
CA HIS A 121 -10.00 -0.58 0.31
C HIS A 121 -11.17 0.34 0.71
N ALA A 122 -11.89 0.90 -0.25
CA ALA A 122 -13.08 1.70 -0.04
C ALA A 122 -14.33 0.80 -0.01
N GLN A 123 -14.92 0.58 1.15
CA GLN A 123 -16.07 -0.34 1.30
C GLN A 123 -17.26 -0.01 0.40
N TYR A 124 -17.48 1.27 0.14
CA TYR A 124 -18.59 1.75 -0.72
C TYR A 124 -18.36 1.44 -2.21
N SER A 125 -17.17 1.03 -2.63
CA SER A 125 -16.93 0.58 -4.00
C SER A 125 -17.69 -0.72 -4.34
N GLY A 126 -18.02 -1.53 -3.34
CA GLY A 126 -18.66 -2.82 -3.50
C GLY A 126 -17.74 -3.91 -4.07
N VAL A 127 -16.46 -3.62 -4.28
CA VAL A 127 -15.47 -4.60 -4.75
C VAL A 127 -15.05 -5.51 -3.60
N PRO A 128 -15.17 -6.84 -3.74
CA PRO A 128 -14.77 -7.77 -2.68
C PRO A 128 -13.25 -7.80 -2.49
N ARG A 129 -12.83 -8.10 -1.27
CA ARG A 129 -11.43 -8.30 -0.90
C ARG A 129 -11.13 -9.80 -0.84
N ASP A 130 -10.74 -10.39 -1.96
CA ASP A 130 -10.54 -11.83 -2.08
C ASP A 130 -9.08 -12.23 -1.89
N THR A 131 -8.14 -11.41 -2.41
CA THR A 131 -6.71 -11.68 -2.35
C THR A 131 -6.08 -11.23 -1.02
N HIS A 132 -4.87 -11.74 -0.74
CA HIS A 132 -4.11 -11.28 0.43
C HIS A 132 -3.73 -9.80 0.31
N LEU A 133 -3.46 -9.29 -0.90
CA LEU A 133 -3.15 -7.88 -1.14
C LEU A 133 -4.33 -6.98 -0.79
N ASP A 134 -5.55 -7.34 -1.24
CA ASP A 134 -6.77 -6.58 -0.96
C ASP A 134 -7.01 -6.45 0.54
N LYS A 135 -6.88 -7.59 1.26
CA LYS A 135 -7.05 -7.66 2.72
C LYS A 135 -5.95 -6.92 3.47
N ALA A 136 -4.71 -7.02 3.00
CA ALA A 136 -3.57 -6.34 3.61
C ALA A 136 -3.69 -4.82 3.48
N LEU A 137 -4.08 -4.32 2.31
CA LEU A 137 -4.30 -2.88 2.12
C LEU A 137 -5.39 -2.38 3.06
N PHE A 138 -6.57 -3.00 3.06
CA PHE A 138 -7.68 -2.61 3.92
C PHE A 138 -7.35 -2.70 5.42
N ALA A 139 -6.61 -3.72 5.83
CA ALA A 139 -6.22 -3.90 7.24
C ALA A 139 -5.20 -2.87 7.73
N CYS A 140 -4.36 -2.35 6.81
CA CYS A 140 -3.27 -1.43 7.16
C CYS A 140 -3.64 0.04 7.05
N ASP A 141 -4.56 0.41 6.17
CA ASP A 141 -4.87 1.79 5.81
C ASP A 141 -5.29 2.63 7.04
N GLU A 142 -6.46 2.40 7.58
CA GLU A 142 -6.98 3.12 8.74
C GLU A 142 -6.10 2.94 9.98
N LEU A 143 -5.48 1.77 10.14
CA LEU A 143 -4.57 1.50 11.25
C LEU A 143 -3.30 2.35 11.16
N ALA A 144 -2.69 2.50 10.00
CA ALA A 144 -1.49 3.33 9.81
C ALA A 144 -1.75 4.80 10.16
N GLY A 145 -2.90 5.34 9.73
CA GLY A 145 -3.36 6.67 10.11
C GLY A 145 -3.56 6.80 11.62
N PHE A 146 -4.16 5.79 12.26
CA PHE A 146 -4.37 5.78 13.71
C PHE A 146 -3.05 5.69 14.50
N LEU A 147 -2.10 4.88 14.07
CA LEU A 147 -0.77 4.77 14.67
C LEU A 147 0.03 6.07 14.55
N THR A 148 -0.04 6.73 13.39
CA THR A 148 0.53 8.06 13.18
C THR A 148 -0.05 9.07 14.20
N ALA A 149 -1.36 9.10 14.36
CA ALA A 149 -2.00 9.95 15.38
C ALA A 149 -1.54 9.60 16.81
N CYS A 150 -1.39 8.31 17.12
CA CYS A 150 -0.87 7.86 18.42
C CYS A 150 0.57 8.32 18.67
N ALA A 151 1.42 8.30 17.65
CA ALA A 151 2.80 8.79 17.74
C ALA A 151 2.85 10.31 17.95
N LEU A 152 2.09 11.07 17.18
CA LEU A 152 2.11 12.53 17.20
C LEU A 152 1.66 13.15 18.55
N VAL A 153 0.87 12.44 19.35
CA VAL A 153 0.47 12.90 20.70
C VAL A 153 1.46 12.49 21.81
N LYS A 154 2.49 11.74 21.49
CA LYS A 154 3.60 11.48 22.43
C LYS A 154 4.48 12.73 22.58
N PRO A 155 5.10 12.95 23.75
CA PRO A 155 6.04 14.07 23.91
C PRO A 155 7.17 14.07 22.89
N THR A 156 7.65 12.90 22.53
CA THR A 156 8.72 12.66 21.54
C THR A 156 8.24 12.75 20.10
N LYS A 157 6.91 12.68 19.89
CA LYS A 157 6.28 12.51 18.56
C LYS A 157 6.81 11.31 17.77
N SER A 158 7.27 10.28 18.46
CA SER A 158 7.94 9.12 17.88
C SER A 158 7.07 7.86 17.92
N ILE A 159 7.08 7.12 16.83
CA ILE A 159 6.48 5.78 16.74
C ILE A 159 7.19 4.76 17.66
N ALA A 160 8.45 5.03 18.05
CA ALA A 160 9.20 4.20 18.99
C ALA A 160 8.50 4.08 20.35
N ASP A 161 7.78 5.13 20.76
CA ASP A 161 7.07 5.19 22.05
C ASP A 161 5.61 4.73 21.98
N VAL A 162 5.17 4.24 20.82
CA VAL A 162 3.83 3.70 20.65
C VAL A 162 3.82 2.22 21.03
N GLU A 163 2.89 1.85 21.91
CA GLU A 163 2.69 0.49 22.41
C GLU A 163 1.25 0.03 22.17
N VAL A 164 1.05 -1.27 21.93
CA VAL A 164 -0.26 -1.89 21.65
C VAL A 164 -1.31 -1.50 22.70
N ALA A 165 -0.97 -1.58 23.99
CA ALA A 165 -1.89 -1.23 25.08
C ALA A 165 -2.35 0.23 25.00
N GLY A 166 -1.44 1.14 24.62
CA GLY A 166 -1.75 2.55 24.40
C GLY A 166 -2.69 2.76 23.22
N VAL A 167 -2.45 2.07 22.10
CA VAL A 167 -3.30 2.07 20.90
C VAL A 167 -4.70 1.57 21.27
N ARG A 168 -4.82 0.42 21.94
CA ARG A 168 -6.11 -0.15 22.38
C ARG A 168 -6.89 0.80 23.30
N LYS A 169 -6.20 1.51 24.18
CA LYS A 169 -6.81 2.54 25.04
C LYS A 169 -7.37 3.70 24.19
N LYS A 170 -6.57 4.19 23.22
CA LYS A 170 -6.97 5.27 22.31
C LYS A 170 -8.10 4.86 21.36
N MET A 171 -8.20 3.61 20.93
CA MET A 171 -9.32 3.10 20.14
C MET A 171 -10.68 3.24 20.86
N LYS A 172 -10.71 3.25 22.18
CA LYS A 172 -11.95 3.47 22.97
C LYS A 172 -12.33 4.94 23.07
N ASP A 173 -11.41 5.85 22.81
CA ASP A 173 -11.64 7.31 22.85
C ASP A 173 -12.17 7.79 21.49
N LYS A 174 -13.49 8.02 21.42
CA LYS A 174 -14.16 8.47 20.19
C LYS A 174 -13.74 9.88 19.76
N ALA A 175 -13.19 10.70 20.68
CA ALA A 175 -12.74 12.05 20.36
C ALA A 175 -11.35 12.08 19.73
N PHE A 176 -10.54 11.05 19.99
CA PHE A 176 -9.19 10.93 19.43
C PHE A 176 -9.25 10.47 17.98
N ALA A 177 -8.49 11.09 17.08
CA ALA A 177 -8.37 10.74 15.64
C ALA A 177 -9.75 10.38 15.01
N ARG A 178 -10.70 11.31 15.05
CA ARG A 178 -12.11 11.08 14.68
C ARG A 178 -12.30 10.64 13.22
N GLY A 179 -11.37 11.00 12.33
CA GLY A 179 -11.42 10.62 10.91
C GLY A 179 -11.16 9.13 10.68
N VAL A 180 -10.53 8.43 11.63
CA VAL A 180 -10.24 7.00 11.49
C VAL A 180 -11.47 6.15 11.81
N ASN A 181 -11.85 5.24 10.95
CA ASN A 181 -12.91 4.27 11.16
C ASN A 181 -12.38 3.06 11.96
N ARG A 182 -12.68 3.00 13.29
CA ARG A 182 -12.24 1.90 14.17
C ARG A 182 -12.84 0.56 13.77
N GLN A 183 -14.01 0.56 13.16
CA GLN A 183 -14.64 -0.70 12.72
C GLN A 183 -13.82 -1.30 11.58
N ASP A 184 -13.32 -0.48 10.67
CA ASP A 184 -12.48 -0.95 9.55
C ASP A 184 -11.12 -1.49 10.06
N VAL A 185 -10.55 -0.87 11.10
CA VAL A 185 -9.35 -1.43 11.77
C VAL A 185 -9.60 -2.83 12.33
N ILE A 186 -10.76 -3.05 12.97
CA ILE A 186 -11.11 -4.35 13.57
C ILE A 186 -11.43 -5.37 12.46
N GLN A 187 -12.25 -4.96 11.50
CA GLN A 187 -12.66 -5.79 10.39
C GLN A 187 -11.46 -6.20 9.51
N GLY A 188 -10.56 -5.24 9.25
CA GLY A 188 -9.35 -5.49 8.45
C GLY A 188 -8.46 -6.57 9.05
N ALA A 189 -8.20 -6.52 10.36
CA ALA A 189 -7.46 -7.58 11.04
C ALA A 189 -8.17 -8.93 10.95
N ALA A 190 -9.50 -8.95 11.11
CA ALA A 190 -10.29 -10.18 11.01
C ALA A 190 -10.29 -10.76 9.58
N GLU A 191 -10.44 -9.95 8.54
CA GLU A 191 -10.40 -10.38 7.13
C GLU A 191 -9.00 -10.86 6.72
N LEU A 192 -7.94 -10.23 7.24
CA LEU A 192 -6.57 -10.67 7.05
C LEU A 192 -6.25 -11.98 7.81
N GLY A 193 -7.14 -12.39 8.74
CA GLY A 193 -7.00 -13.62 9.53
C GLY A 193 -5.99 -13.52 10.66
N VAL A 194 -5.79 -12.32 11.23
CA VAL A 194 -4.84 -12.06 12.32
C VAL A 194 -5.53 -11.47 13.55
N GLU A 195 -4.97 -11.76 14.72
CA GLU A 195 -5.42 -11.12 15.95
C GLU A 195 -5.09 -9.63 15.96
N LEU A 196 -6.05 -8.79 16.39
CA LEU A 196 -5.92 -7.33 16.31
C LEU A 196 -4.68 -6.79 17.03
N ASP A 197 -4.36 -7.31 18.23
CA ASP A 197 -3.20 -6.84 18.98
C ASP A 197 -1.89 -7.24 18.29
N ALA A 198 -1.83 -8.43 17.70
CA ALA A 198 -0.70 -8.87 16.89
C ALA A 198 -0.53 -8.00 15.62
N HIS A 199 -1.63 -7.65 14.96
CA HIS A 199 -1.60 -6.79 13.79
C HIS A 199 -1.17 -5.35 14.13
N ILE A 200 -1.65 -4.79 15.24
CA ILE A 200 -1.19 -3.50 15.76
C ILE A 200 0.33 -3.53 16.02
N ALA A 201 0.83 -4.57 16.70
CA ALA A 201 2.25 -4.71 16.98
C ALA A 201 3.08 -4.80 15.69
N PHE A 202 2.60 -5.58 14.71
CA PHE A 202 3.23 -5.74 13.41
C PHE A 202 3.34 -4.41 12.65
N CYS A 203 2.26 -3.64 12.57
CA CYS A 203 2.25 -2.34 11.90
C CYS A 203 3.13 -1.31 12.64
N ILE A 204 3.15 -1.29 13.97
CA ILE A 204 4.07 -0.44 14.75
C ILE A 204 5.52 -0.76 14.37
N GLU A 205 5.89 -2.03 14.30
CA GLU A 205 7.26 -2.43 13.96
C GLU A 205 7.62 -2.08 12.51
N ALA A 206 6.69 -2.25 11.56
CA ALA A 206 6.87 -1.85 10.17
C ALA A 206 7.11 -0.33 10.06
N MET A 207 6.32 0.48 10.76
CA MET A 207 6.48 1.94 10.78
C MET A 207 7.77 2.38 11.48
N ARG A 208 8.21 1.68 12.56
CA ARG A 208 9.49 1.95 13.23
C ARG A 208 10.68 1.83 12.28
N LYS A 209 10.68 0.82 11.41
CA LYS A 209 11.74 0.63 10.39
C LYS A 209 11.80 1.79 9.39
N ARG A 210 10.73 2.54 9.25
CA ARG A 210 10.59 3.67 8.33
C ARG A 210 10.42 5.02 9.02
N ALA A 211 10.61 5.10 10.34
CA ALA A 211 10.36 6.27 11.16
C ALA A 211 10.96 7.57 10.61
N GLY A 212 12.20 7.53 10.11
CA GLY A 212 12.87 8.69 9.54
C GLY A 212 12.16 9.27 8.31
N VAL A 213 11.63 8.43 7.43
CA VAL A 213 10.87 8.85 6.24
C VAL A 213 9.50 9.38 6.63
N LEU A 214 8.88 8.79 7.67
CA LEU A 214 7.58 9.20 8.19
C LEU A 214 7.66 10.50 9.01
N GLY A 215 8.83 10.83 9.54
CA GLY A 215 9.03 11.94 10.48
C GLY A 215 8.42 11.67 11.86
N LEU A 216 8.49 10.40 12.32
CA LEU A 216 7.93 9.89 13.58
C LEU A 216 9.00 9.31 14.49
#